data_a49d8e26211c95969f108b1d77e8a6f0
#
_entry.id   a49d8e26211c95969f108b1d77e8a6f0
#
_cell.length_a   1.000
_cell.length_b   1.000
_cell.length_c   1.000
_cell.angle_alpha   90.00
_cell.angle_beta   90.00
_cell.angle_gamma   90.00
#
_symmetry.space_group_name_H-M   'P 1'
#
loop_
_entity.id
_entity.type
_entity.pdbx_description
1 polymer ?
#
loop_
_entity_poly.entity_id
_entity_poly.type
_entity_poly.pdbx_seq_one_letter_code
_entity_poly.pdbx_strand_id
1 'polypeptide(L)'
;MCQNRRMCDKKRRIRRMVRNDAWCWNKELPHKTCQKLIKLGEEKWEQAKTFALAKGKISDDIRKSDVVWIRDQWVYDLIWPWMVTANEEAGWKYDIIAAADCQLTRYTKDGFYIWHKDGMGSHYEVHDEPDNKFLHGNVRKLSMSIILNDEYEGGDFEIIGLKEPLPRLEKGTIIVFPSFIEHRVTPVTKGTRYSLVAWFVGPPFV
;
A
#
# COMPACT_ATOMS: atom_id res chain seq x y z
N MET A 1 -15.17 17.69 -37.03
CA MET A 1 -13.87 17.46 -36.38
C MET A 1 -13.74 18.41 -35.20
N CYS A 2 -14.15 18.06 -34.00
CA CYS A 2 -13.77 18.72 -32.71
C CYS A 2 -14.59 18.25 -31.52
N GLN A 3 -14.67 16.94 -31.27
CA GLN A 3 -15.28 16.40 -30.04
C GLN A 3 -14.30 15.71 -29.10
N ASN A 4 -13.04 15.52 -29.48
CA ASN A 4 -12.05 14.77 -28.69
C ASN A 4 -11.17 15.59 -27.73
N ARG A 5 -11.25 16.93 -27.73
CA ARG A 5 -10.42 17.76 -26.84
C ARG A 5 -10.95 17.89 -25.42
N ARG A 6 -12.28 17.75 -25.20
CA ARG A 6 -12.87 17.92 -23.85
C ARG A 6 -12.73 16.72 -22.93
N MET A 7 -12.61 15.49 -23.46
CA MET A 7 -12.38 14.31 -22.63
C MET A 7 -10.93 14.20 -22.14
N CYS A 8 -9.96 14.69 -22.93
CA CYS A 8 -8.55 14.71 -22.53
C CYS A 8 -8.30 15.71 -21.38
N ASP A 9 -9.03 16.85 -21.34
CA ASP A 9 -8.88 17.83 -20.28
C ASP A 9 -9.49 17.38 -18.94
N LYS A 10 -10.56 16.57 -18.92
CA LYS A 10 -11.11 16.02 -17.67
C LYS A 10 -10.15 15.00 -17.04
N LYS A 11 -9.56 14.10 -17.82
CA LYS A 11 -8.53 13.16 -17.33
C LYS A 11 -7.27 13.88 -16.83
N ARG A 12 -6.86 14.95 -17.49
CA ARG A 12 -5.72 15.78 -17.08
C ARG A 12 -6.00 16.54 -15.77
N ARG A 13 -7.24 16.99 -15.54
CA ARG A 13 -7.63 17.75 -14.34
C ARG A 13 -7.66 16.84 -13.09
N ILE A 14 -8.16 15.60 -13.20
CA ILE A 14 -8.16 14.62 -12.12
C ILE A 14 -6.71 14.21 -11.78
N ARG A 15 -5.84 13.96 -12.76
CA ARG A 15 -4.40 13.69 -12.56
C ARG A 15 -3.67 14.80 -11.81
N ARG A 16 -4.09 16.07 -11.94
CA ARG A 16 -3.43 17.20 -11.29
C ARG A 16 -3.79 17.35 -9.80
N MET A 17 -4.91 16.79 -9.33
CA MET A 17 -5.38 16.94 -7.94
C MET A 17 -4.73 15.95 -6.96
N VAL A 18 -4.22 14.81 -7.43
CA VAL A 18 -3.61 13.75 -6.60
C VAL A 18 -2.08 13.77 -6.65
N ARG A 19 -1.48 14.79 -7.21
CA ARG A 19 -0.13 14.79 -7.79
C ARG A 19 1.03 14.66 -6.80
N ASN A 20 0.87 14.93 -5.51
CA ASN A 20 2.01 14.97 -4.59
C ASN A 20 1.88 14.07 -3.36
N ASP A 21 0.66 13.63 -2.99
CA ASP A 21 0.45 12.90 -1.75
C ASP A 21 0.16 11.41 -2.00
N ALA A 22 -0.50 11.08 -3.11
CA ALA A 22 -0.74 9.71 -3.54
C ALA A 22 -1.00 9.63 -5.04
N TRP A 23 -0.79 8.45 -5.63
CA TRP A 23 -1.12 8.11 -7.02
C TRP A 23 -2.01 6.88 -7.05
N CYS A 24 -3.14 6.98 -7.73
CA CYS A 24 -4.16 5.95 -7.67
C CYS A 24 -4.65 5.52 -9.06
N TRP A 25 -4.79 4.21 -9.27
CA TRP A 25 -5.49 3.60 -10.39
C TRP A 25 -6.71 2.84 -9.88
N ASN A 26 -7.87 3.25 -10.32
CA ASN A 26 -9.12 2.65 -9.87
C ASN A 26 -9.44 1.41 -10.70
N LYS A 27 -9.59 0.24 -10.06
CA LYS A 27 -10.00 -1.04 -10.68
C LYS A 27 -9.12 -1.53 -11.84
N GLU A 28 -7.85 -1.18 -11.86
CA GLU A 28 -6.95 -1.56 -12.96
C GLU A 28 -6.40 -2.99 -12.82
N LEU A 29 -6.32 -3.52 -11.60
CA LEU A 29 -5.88 -4.90 -11.41
C LEU A 29 -7.03 -5.88 -11.72
N PRO A 30 -6.83 -6.85 -12.64
CA PRO A 30 -7.87 -7.81 -13.00
C PRO A 30 -8.37 -8.64 -11.81
N HIS A 31 -9.66 -8.91 -11.74
CA HIS A 31 -10.28 -9.69 -10.66
C HIS A 31 -9.65 -11.07 -10.47
N LYS A 32 -9.26 -11.75 -11.57
CA LYS A 32 -8.56 -13.05 -11.50
C LYS A 32 -7.21 -12.93 -10.78
N THR A 33 -6.50 -11.81 -10.98
CA THR A 33 -5.23 -11.53 -10.30
C THR A 33 -5.47 -11.27 -8.81
N CYS A 34 -6.51 -10.50 -8.46
CA CYS A 34 -6.89 -10.29 -7.05
C CYS A 34 -7.18 -11.63 -6.36
N GLN A 35 -7.97 -12.50 -6.98
CA GLN A 35 -8.27 -13.84 -6.45
C GLN A 35 -7.01 -14.70 -6.32
N LYS A 36 -6.10 -14.66 -7.31
CA LYS A 36 -4.83 -15.39 -7.25
C LYS A 36 -3.97 -14.92 -6.07
N LEU A 37 -3.93 -13.61 -5.80
CA LEU A 37 -3.20 -13.04 -4.67
C LEU A 37 -3.81 -13.51 -3.34
N ILE A 38 -5.15 -13.46 -3.18
CA ILE A 38 -5.82 -13.92 -1.95
C ILE A 38 -5.49 -15.39 -1.65
N LYS A 39 -5.46 -16.24 -2.68
CA LYS A 39 -5.14 -17.67 -2.55
C LYS A 39 -3.73 -17.94 -2.02
N LEU A 40 -2.77 -17.03 -2.19
CA LEU A 40 -1.42 -17.19 -1.61
C LEU A 40 -1.45 -17.19 -0.08
N GLY A 41 -2.48 -16.59 0.52
CA GLY A 41 -2.64 -16.53 1.97
C GLY A 41 -3.41 -17.69 2.57
N GLU A 42 -4.08 -18.54 1.78
CA GLU A 42 -4.85 -19.65 2.29
C GLU A 42 -3.98 -20.55 3.18
N GLU A 43 -4.46 -20.86 4.40
CA GLU A 43 -3.79 -21.71 5.40
C GLU A 43 -2.50 -21.16 6.03
N LYS A 44 -2.10 -19.90 5.73
CA LYS A 44 -0.83 -19.30 6.17
C LYS A 44 -0.99 -18.05 7.03
N TRP A 45 -2.21 -17.72 7.43
CA TRP A 45 -2.50 -16.48 8.14
C TRP A 45 -1.90 -16.46 9.55
N GLU A 46 -1.17 -15.39 9.86
CA GLU A 46 -0.62 -15.10 11.18
C GLU A 46 -1.13 -13.75 11.67
N GLN A 47 -1.34 -13.61 12.99
CA GLN A 47 -1.71 -12.33 13.57
C GLN A 47 -0.58 -11.29 13.34
N ALA A 48 -0.94 -10.12 12.86
CA ALA A 48 0.02 -9.08 12.54
C ALA A 48 0.74 -8.55 13.79
N LYS A 49 2.05 -8.41 13.70
CA LYS A 49 2.88 -7.76 14.72
C LYS A 49 3.06 -6.29 14.36
N THR A 50 3.09 -5.41 15.38
CA THR A 50 3.40 -3.99 15.20
C THR A 50 4.74 -3.65 15.85
N PHE A 51 5.55 -2.86 15.16
CA PHE A 51 6.86 -2.41 15.68
C PHE A 51 6.78 -1.09 16.43
N ALA A 52 5.61 -0.42 16.44
CA ALA A 52 5.41 0.89 17.07
C ALA A 52 5.66 0.91 18.60
N LEU A 53 5.67 -0.25 19.25
CA LEU A 53 5.87 -0.39 20.70
C LEU A 53 7.03 -1.35 21.02
N ALA A 54 8.25 -1.06 20.58
CA ALA A 54 9.47 -1.82 20.88
C ALA A 54 9.39 -3.36 20.60
N LYS A 55 10.05 -3.80 19.55
CA LYS A 55 10.33 -5.21 19.24
C LYS A 55 9.15 -6.11 18.87
N GLY A 56 8.30 -5.67 17.92
CA GLY A 56 7.37 -6.59 17.24
C GLY A 56 6.34 -7.23 18.17
N LYS A 57 5.74 -6.46 19.08
CA LYS A 57 4.64 -6.93 19.93
C LYS A 57 3.33 -6.85 19.16
N ILE A 58 2.47 -7.84 19.39
CA ILE A 58 1.06 -7.80 19.00
C ILE A 58 0.36 -6.79 19.93
N SER A 59 -0.37 -5.83 19.33
CA SER A 59 -1.21 -4.90 20.09
C SER A 59 -2.51 -4.69 19.34
N ASP A 60 -3.57 -5.27 19.87
CA ASP A 60 -4.92 -5.14 19.31
C ASP A 60 -5.47 -3.70 19.44
N ASP A 61 -4.83 -2.84 20.23
CA ASP A 61 -5.17 -1.40 20.31
C ASP A 61 -4.62 -0.60 19.14
N ILE A 62 -3.58 -1.12 18.46
CA ILE A 62 -2.91 -0.45 17.33
C ILE A 62 -3.36 -1.06 16.00
N ARG A 63 -3.38 -2.40 15.94
CA ARG A 63 -3.68 -3.14 14.73
C ARG A 63 -4.32 -4.49 15.05
N LYS A 64 -5.48 -4.74 14.43
CA LYS A 64 -6.16 -6.04 14.49
C LYS A 64 -6.31 -6.55 13.05
N SER A 65 -5.40 -7.40 12.63
CA SER A 65 -5.40 -8.02 11.30
C SER A 65 -4.51 -9.25 11.28
N ASP A 66 -4.70 -10.08 10.26
CA ASP A 66 -3.78 -11.19 9.97
C ASP A 66 -2.98 -10.87 8.70
N VAL A 67 -1.79 -11.45 8.61
CA VAL A 67 -0.86 -11.23 7.52
C VAL A 67 -0.24 -12.53 7.01
N VAL A 68 0.18 -12.50 5.76
CA VAL A 68 1.06 -13.50 5.15
C VAL A 68 2.14 -12.75 4.37
N TRP A 69 3.39 -13.14 4.57
CA TRP A 69 4.52 -12.58 3.83
C TRP A 69 4.70 -13.31 2.51
N ILE A 70 4.75 -12.55 1.42
CA ILE A 70 4.82 -13.04 0.05
C ILE A 70 6.15 -12.66 -0.56
N ARG A 71 6.85 -13.68 -1.11
CA ARG A 71 8.16 -13.54 -1.77
C ARG A 71 8.16 -14.09 -3.19
N ASP A 72 6.99 -14.34 -3.74
CA ASP A 72 6.82 -14.89 -5.08
C ASP A 72 7.26 -13.88 -6.14
N GLN A 73 8.19 -14.26 -7.00
CA GLN A 73 8.75 -13.38 -8.03
C GLN A 73 7.68 -12.73 -8.92
N TRP A 74 6.66 -13.49 -9.31
CA TRP A 74 5.58 -12.95 -10.14
C TRP A 74 4.79 -11.81 -9.48
N VAL A 75 4.79 -11.73 -8.13
CA VAL A 75 4.16 -10.62 -7.40
C VAL A 75 5.02 -9.37 -7.52
N TYR A 76 6.34 -9.49 -7.41
CA TYR A 76 7.25 -8.36 -7.65
C TYR A 76 7.17 -7.87 -9.09
N ASP A 77 7.14 -8.79 -10.07
CA ASP A 77 6.98 -8.45 -11.49
C ASP A 77 5.66 -7.72 -11.76
N LEU A 78 4.60 -8.07 -11.01
CA LEU A 78 3.29 -7.45 -11.09
C LEU A 78 3.29 -6.01 -10.56
N ILE A 79 3.91 -5.76 -9.39
CA ILE A 79 3.80 -4.47 -8.68
C ILE A 79 4.84 -3.45 -9.16
N TRP A 80 5.99 -3.88 -9.65
CA TRP A 80 7.11 -3.01 -10.01
C TRP A 80 6.75 -1.96 -11.07
N PRO A 81 6.10 -2.29 -12.19
CA PRO A 81 5.70 -1.30 -13.20
C PRO A 81 4.77 -0.22 -12.65
N TRP A 82 3.85 -0.56 -11.75
CA TRP A 82 2.95 0.40 -11.11
C TRP A 82 3.72 1.38 -10.22
N MET A 83 4.67 0.87 -9.44
CA MET A 83 5.54 1.72 -8.62
C MET A 83 6.36 2.68 -9.47
N VAL A 84 7.01 2.19 -10.53
CA VAL A 84 7.82 3.03 -11.44
C VAL A 84 6.97 4.14 -12.04
N THR A 85 5.80 3.79 -12.57
CA THR A 85 4.88 4.78 -13.16
C THR A 85 4.42 5.80 -12.12
N ALA A 86 4.06 5.37 -10.89
CA ALA A 86 3.68 6.29 -9.83
C ALA A 86 4.81 7.24 -9.46
N ASN A 87 6.02 6.72 -9.28
CA ASN A 87 7.20 7.49 -8.90
C ASN A 87 7.50 8.61 -9.90
N GLU A 88 7.40 8.31 -11.21
CA GLU A 88 7.61 9.28 -12.29
C GLU A 88 6.44 10.26 -12.42
N GLU A 89 5.21 9.76 -12.55
CA GLU A 89 4.03 10.57 -12.86
C GLU A 89 3.59 11.46 -11.67
N ALA A 90 3.78 11.03 -10.44
CA ALA A 90 3.55 11.84 -9.25
C ALA A 90 4.68 12.87 -9.01
N GLY A 91 5.81 12.71 -9.71
CA GLY A 91 6.94 13.61 -9.63
C GLY A 91 7.80 13.43 -8.38
N TRP A 92 7.68 12.29 -7.67
CA TRP A 92 8.53 12.00 -6.50
C TRP A 92 9.96 11.74 -6.90
N LYS A 93 10.17 10.95 -7.96
CA LYS A 93 11.49 10.66 -8.55
C LYS A 93 12.50 10.13 -7.54
N TYR A 94 12.00 9.34 -6.59
CA TYR A 94 12.87 8.69 -5.62
C TYR A 94 13.74 7.64 -6.30
N ASP A 95 14.97 7.53 -5.83
CA ASP A 95 15.84 6.42 -6.18
C ASP A 95 15.34 5.16 -5.44
N ILE A 96 14.77 4.23 -6.19
CA ILE A 96 14.21 2.98 -5.70
C ILE A 96 15.07 1.83 -6.20
N ILE A 97 15.61 1.05 -5.29
CA ILE A 97 16.54 -0.05 -5.63
C ILE A 97 15.94 -1.44 -5.44
N ALA A 98 14.95 -1.59 -4.55
CA ALA A 98 14.34 -2.88 -4.27
C ALA A 98 12.93 -2.74 -3.68
N ALA A 99 12.20 -3.85 -3.64
CA ALA A 99 11.01 -4.02 -2.83
C ALA A 99 11.32 -4.95 -1.64
N ALA A 100 10.79 -4.61 -0.47
CA ALA A 100 10.77 -5.52 0.68
C ALA A 100 9.76 -6.66 0.43
N ASP A 101 9.71 -7.64 1.34
CA ASP A 101 8.70 -8.68 1.31
C ASP A 101 7.29 -8.05 1.25
N CYS A 102 6.46 -8.52 0.33
CA CYS A 102 5.08 -8.06 0.23
C CYS A 102 4.25 -8.65 1.37
N GLN A 103 3.28 -7.89 1.84
CA GLN A 103 2.39 -8.31 2.92
C GLN A 103 0.96 -8.46 2.38
N LEU A 104 0.48 -9.70 2.27
CA LEU A 104 -0.94 -9.93 2.10
C LEU A 104 -1.61 -9.76 3.47
N THR A 105 -2.63 -8.92 3.54
CA THR A 105 -3.30 -8.57 4.80
C THR A 105 -4.78 -8.89 4.71
N ARG A 106 -5.33 -9.46 5.80
CA ARG A 106 -6.76 -9.63 5.96
C ARG A 106 -7.24 -8.94 7.24
N TYR A 107 -8.35 -8.22 7.12
CA TYR A 107 -9.08 -7.62 8.23
C TYR A 107 -10.45 -8.28 8.30
N THR A 108 -10.71 -9.03 9.35
CA THR A 108 -12.02 -9.59 9.66
C THR A 108 -12.87 -8.54 10.39
N LYS A 109 -14.10 -8.88 10.80
CA LYS A 109 -14.94 -8.00 11.60
C LYS A 109 -14.17 -7.41 12.79
N ASP A 110 -14.33 -6.09 13.01
CA ASP A 110 -13.64 -5.29 14.01
C ASP A 110 -12.12 -5.16 13.76
N GLY A 111 -11.63 -5.65 12.62
CA GLY A 111 -10.24 -5.48 12.19
C GLY A 111 -9.96 -4.05 11.72
N PHE A 112 -8.81 -3.49 12.12
CA PHE A 112 -8.41 -2.13 11.81
C PHE A 112 -6.89 -1.95 11.89
N TYR A 113 -6.40 -0.77 11.47
CA TYR A 113 -5.07 -0.27 11.75
C TYR A 113 -5.17 1.24 11.97
N ILE A 114 -4.74 1.73 13.12
CA ILE A 114 -4.78 3.16 13.47
C ILE A 114 -3.89 4.00 12.54
N TRP A 115 -3.91 5.32 12.69
CA TRP A 115 -3.00 6.23 12.01
C TRP A 115 -1.55 5.86 12.28
N HIS A 116 -0.80 5.64 11.21
CA HIS A 116 0.62 5.27 11.26
C HIS A 116 1.34 5.69 9.97
N LYS A 117 2.66 5.71 10.06
CA LYS A 117 3.58 5.80 8.92
C LYS A 117 4.23 4.45 8.70
N ASP A 118 4.55 4.14 7.47
CA ASP A 118 5.31 2.93 7.17
C ASP A 118 6.80 3.15 7.48
N GLY A 119 7.34 2.29 8.34
CA GLY A 119 8.72 2.34 8.79
C GLY A 119 8.93 1.46 10.02
N MET A 120 10.14 1.37 10.51
CA MET A 120 10.51 0.58 11.70
C MET A 120 10.40 1.39 13.00
N GLY A 121 9.58 2.44 13.04
CA GLY A 121 9.40 3.35 14.17
C GLY A 121 9.54 4.80 13.75
N SER A 122 10.41 5.06 12.78
CA SER A 122 10.53 6.34 12.08
C SER A 122 10.70 6.07 10.58
N HIS A 123 10.12 6.92 9.73
CA HIS A 123 10.26 6.80 8.27
C HIS A 123 11.68 7.10 7.78
N TYR A 124 12.57 7.56 8.64
CA TYR A 124 14.00 7.74 8.36
C TYR A 124 14.85 6.56 8.87
N GLU A 125 14.24 5.60 9.56
CA GLU A 125 14.97 4.49 10.11
C GLU A 125 15.47 3.58 9.01
N VAL A 126 16.78 3.38 9.03
CA VAL A 126 17.47 2.52 8.07
C VAL A 126 17.22 1.06 8.42
N HIS A 127 16.99 0.25 7.43
CA HIS A 127 16.93 -1.19 7.63
C HIS A 127 18.30 -1.70 8.10
N ASP A 128 18.34 -2.35 9.26
CA ASP A 128 19.52 -3.02 9.79
C ASP A 128 19.38 -4.54 9.59
N GLU A 129 19.59 -4.96 8.36
CA GLU A 129 19.50 -6.36 7.92
C GLU A 129 20.78 -6.73 7.16
N PRO A 130 21.92 -6.98 7.86
CA PRO A 130 23.22 -7.17 7.21
C PRO A 130 23.26 -8.29 6.16
N ASP A 131 22.42 -9.32 6.34
CA ASP A 131 22.32 -10.45 5.43
C ASP A 131 21.50 -10.13 4.16
N ASN A 132 20.78 -9.01 4.15
CA ASN A 132 19.97 -8.55 3.03
C ASN A 132 20.55 -7.27 2.42
N LYS A 133 21.46 -7.41 1.47
CA LYS A 133 22.16 -6.30 0.81
C LYS A 133 21.23 -5.28 0.11
N PHE A 134 19.97 -5.65 -0.17
CA PHE A 134 19.00 -4.75 -0.81
C PHE A 134 18.24 -3.92 0.22
N LEU A 135 18.07 -4.40 1.44
CA LEU A 135 17.38 -3.66 2.49
C LEU A 135 18.39 -2.94 3.39
N HIS A 136 19.51 -3.57 3.75
CA HIS A 136 20.50 -2.99 4.67
C HIS A 136 20.99 -1.61 4.21
N GLY A 137 20.96 -0.65 5.10
CA GLY A 137 21.37 0.74 4.82
C GLY A 137 20.32 1.59 4.06
N ASN A 138 19.17 1.02 3.67
CA ASN A 138 18.12 1.69 2.92
C ASN A 138 16.91 2.02 3.80
N VAL A 139 16.07 2.95 3.33
CA VAL A 139 14.83 3.37 3.98
C VAL A 139 13.63 3.11 3.06
N ARG A 140 12.45 2.96 3.64
CA ARG A 140 11.20 2.91 2.86
C ARG A 140 10.92 4.25 2.22
N LYS A 141 10.78 4.27 0.90
CA LYS A 141 10.48 5.47 0.09
C LYS A 141 9.01 5.54 -0.29
N LEU A 142 8.50 4.44 -0.85
CA LEU A 142 7.14 4.35 -1.34
C LEU A 142 6.44 3.14 -0.73
N SER A 143 5.17 3.32 -0.41
CA SER A 143 4.24 2.29 -0.02
C SER A 143 3.19 2.12 -1.11
N MET A 144 2.76 0.88 -1.31
CA MET A 144 1.68 0.52 -2.22
C MET A 144 0.64 -0.29 -1.46
N SER A 145 -0.64 0.00 -1.67
CA SER A 145 -1.74 -0.84 -1.22
C SER A 145 -2.63 -1.19 -2.41
N ILE A 146 -2.96 -2.48 -2.56
CA ILE A 146 -3.85 -2.99 -3.60
C ILE A 146 -5.07 -3.61 -2.92
N ILE A 147 -6.27 -3.14 -3.27
CA ILE A 147 -7.53 -3.66 -2.74
C ILE A 147 -7.91 -4.91 -3.52
N LEU A 148 -8.10 -6.02 -2.83
CA LEU A 148 -8.27 -7.33 -3.47
C LEU A 148 -9.71 -7.82 -3.54
N ASN A 149 -10.64 -7.21 -2.78
CA ASN A 149 -12.06 -7.58 -2.78
C ASN A 149 -12.96 -6.40 -2.43
N ASP A 150 -14.28 -6.57 -2.60
CA ASP A 150 -15.31 -5.55 -2.31
C ASP A 150 -16.36 -6.05 -1.30
N GLU A 151 -16.34 -7.34 -0.96
CA GLU A 151 -17.38 -8.01 -0.18
C GLU A 151 -17.22 -7.76 1.33
N TYR A 152 -17.13 -6.46 1.73
CA TYR A 152 -17.03 -6.01 3.11
C TYR A 152 -17.64 -4.61 3.30
N GLU A 153 -17.94 -4.24 4.55
CA GLU A 153 -18.40 -2.91 4.94
C GLU A 153 -17.42 -2.30 5.97
N GLY A 154 -17.26 -0.98 5.99
CA GLY A 154 -16.17 -0.30 6.70
C GLY A 154 -14.82 -0.61 6.08
N GLY A 155 -13.76 -0.59 6.87
CA GLY A 155 -12.40 -0.91 6.39
C GLY A 155 -11.88 0.08 5.36
N ASP A 156 -12.31 1.33 5.43
CA ASP A 156 -11.89 2.36 4.48
C ASP A 156 -10.41 2.69 4.69
N PHE A 157 -9.71 2.88 3.56
CA PHE A 157 -8.32 3.31 3.56
C PHE A 157 -8.28 4.84 3.51
N GLU A 158 -7.65 5.46 4.48
CA GLU A 158 -7.58 6.91 4.59
C GLU A 158 -6.11 7.38 4.66
N ILE A 159 -5.85 8.52 4.03
CA ILE A 159 -4.54 9.20 4.02
C ILE A 159 -4.74 10.60 4.59
N ILE A 160 -3.86 11.02 5.52
CA ILE A 160 -3.89 12.36 6.10
C ILE A 160 -3.36 13.40 5.11
N GLY A 161 -3.92 14.62 5.18
CA GLY A 161 -3.40 15.76 4.39
C GLY A 161 -3.93 15.85 2.98
N LEU A 162 -4.70 14.90 2.49
CA LEU A 162 -5.40 15.03 1.21
C LEU A 162 -6.43 16.17 1.28
N LYS A 163 -6.53 16.98 0.22
CA LYS A 163 -7.52 18.06 0.13
C LYS A 163 -8.96 17.55 0.20
N GLU A 164 -9.18 16.36 -0.33
CA GLU A 164 -10.45 15.65 -0.27
C GLU A 164 -10.18 14.20 0.17
N PRO A 165 -11.04 13.60 1.01
CA PRO A 165 -10.92 12.20 1.40
C PRO A 165 -10.88 11.31 0.16
N LEU A 166 -10.14 10.21 0.24
CA LEU A 166 -10.19 9.19 -0.80
C LEU A 166 -11.63 8.65 -0.90
N PRO A 167 -12.16 8.47 -2.11
CA PRO A 167 -13.38 7.70 -2.26
C PRO A 167 -13.12 6.26 -1.78
N ARG A 168 -14.18 5.54 -1.44
CA ARG A 168 -14.06 4.10 -1.15
C ARG A 168 -13.28 3.42 -2.27
N LEU A 169 -12.18 2.77 -1.90
CA LEU A 169 -11.35 2.06 -2.85
C LEU A 169 -11.98 0.70 -3.17
N GLU A 170 -12.24 0.45 -4.44
CA GLU A 170 -12.88 -0.78 -4.91
C GLU A 170 -11.83 -1.84 -5.30
N LYS A 171 -12.28 -3.10 -5.44
CA LYS A 171 -11.45 -4.22 -5.89
C LYS A 171 -10.64 -3.89 -7.14
N GLY A 172 -9.35 -4.21 -7.10
CA GLY A 172 -8.40 -3.93 -8.18
C GLY A 172 -7.85 -2.52 -8.16
N THR A 173 -8.24 -1.67 -7.20
CA THR A 173 -7.62 -0.35 -7.01
C THR A 173 -6.21 -0.50 -6.46
N ILE A 174 -5.27 0.22 -7.09
CA ILE A 174 -3.87 0.30 -6.70
C ILE A 174 -3.61 1.73 -6.25
N ILE A 175 -3.08 1.91 -5.04
CA ILE A 175 -2.64 3.21 -4.53
C ILE A 175 -1.18 3.15 -4.13
N VAL A 176 -0.40 4.16 -4.55
CA VAL A 176 1.00 4.34 -4.20
C VAL A 176 1.16 5.70 -3.54
N PHE A 177 1.96 5.78 -2.48
CA PHE A 177 2.19 7.01 -1.73
C PHE A 177 3.56 6.97 -1.04
N PRO A 178 4.16 8.13 -0.69
CA PRO A 178 5.38 8.17 0.11
C PRO A 178 5.18 7.52 1.47
N SER A 179 6.10 6.64 1.88
CA SER A 179 5.96 5.82 3.10
C SER A 179 5.85 6.63 4.39
N PHE A 180 6.30 7.89 4.39
CA PHE A 180 6.19 8.79 5.53
C PHE A 180 4.82 9.47 5.70
N ILE A 181 3.89 9.27 4.76
CA ILE A 181 2.54 9.82 4.86
C ILE A 181 1.71 8.95 5.80
N GLU A 182 1.06 9.61 6.76
CA GLU A 182 0.18 8.92 7.71
C GLU A 182 -1.08 8.42 7.02
N HIS A 183 -1.41 7.17 7.31
CA HIS A 183 -2.58 6.51 6.77
C HIS A 183 -3.16 5.51 7.78
N ARG A 184 -4.39 5.09 7.55
CA ARG A 184 -5.07 4.11 8.40
C ARG A 184 -6.02 3.22 7.62
N VAL A 185 -6.47 2.14 8.27
CA VAL A 185 -7.62 1.35 7.86
C VAL A 185 -8.67 1.45 8.96
N THR A 186 -9.85 1.97 8.65
CA THR A 186 -10.96 2.07 9.60
C THR A 186 -11.48 0.67 9.97
N PRO A 187 -12.21 0.50 11.09
CA PRO A 187 -12.75 -0.82 11.44
C PRO A 187 -13.63 -1.41 10.35
N VAL A 188 -13.40 -2.69 10.05
CA VAL A 188 -14.31 -3.49 9.21
C VAL A 188 -15.54 -3.82 10.02
N THR A 189 -16.72 -3.41 9.55
CA THR A 189 -17.99 -3.64 10.28
C THR A 189 -18.67 -4.95 9.88
N LYS A 190 -18.42 -5.41 8.63
CA LYS A 190 -18.98 -6.66 8.10
C LYS A 190 -18.07 -7.26 7.02
N GLY A 191 -18.03 -8.58 6.93
CA GLY A 191 -17.24 -9.32 5.94
C GLY A 191 -15.76 -9.35 6.28
N THR A 192 -14.93 -9.52 5.25
CA THR A 192 -13.46 -9.60 5.36
C THR A 192 -12.82 -8.77 4.24
N ARG A 193 -11.96 -7.84 4.61
CA ARG A 193 -11.20 -7.02 3.68
C ARG A 193 -9.83 -7.65 3.43
N TYR A 194 -9.46 -7.80 2.16
CA TYR A 194 -8.14 -8.25 1.72
C TYR A 194 -7.38 -7.14 0.99
N SER A 195 -6.11 -6.99 1.28
CA SER A 195 -5.20 -6.10 0.54
C SER A 195 -3.80 -6.70 0.42
N LEU A 196 -3.11 -6.38 -0.67
CA LEU A 196 -1.67 -6.58 -0.79
C LEU A 196 -0.98 -5.25 -0.50
N VAL A 197 0.00 -5.27 0.41
CA VAL A 197 0.85 -4.13 0.74
C VAL A 197 2.27 -4.43 0.29
N ALA A 198 2.94 -3.45 -0.30
CA ALA A 198 4.33 -3.54 -0.71
C ALA A 198 5.07 -2.25 -0.32
N TRP A 199 6.34 -2.40 0.03
CA TRP A 199 7.22 -1.28 0.37
C TRP A 199 8.44 -1.29 -0.53
N PHE A 200 8.74 -0.14 -1.09
CA PHE A 200 9.87 0.07 -1.98
C PHE A 200 10.93 0.91 -1.27
N VAL A 201 12.16 0.42 -1.32
CA VAL A 201 13.28 0.98 -0.56
C VAL A 201 14.33 1.60 -1.48
N GLY A 202 15.06 2.53 -0.93
CA GLY A 202 16.19 3.19 -1.57
C GLY A 202 17.06 3.91 -0.56
N PRO A 203 18.14 4.59 -1.01
CA PRO A 203 19.05 5.30 -0.13
C PRO A 203 18.32 6.27 0.81
N PRO A 204 18.86 6.58 1.99
CA PRO A 204 18.30 7.60 2.87
C PRO A 204 17.99 8.92 2.15
N PHE A 205 17.05 9.69 2.67
CA PHE A 205 16.78 11.04 2.16
C PHE A 205 17.96 11.95 2.51
N VAL A 206 18.41 12.76 1.56
CA VAL A 206 19.47 13.76 1.70
C VAL A 206 18.91 15.18 1.60
#